data_2703a8fff782b803323ffe12339292e7
#
_entry.id   2703a8fff782b803323ffe12339292e7
#
_cell.length_a   1.000
_cell.length_b   1.000
_cell.length_c   1.000
_cell.angle_alpha   90.00
_cell.angle_beta   90.00
_cell.angle_gamma   90.00
#
_symmetry.space_group_name_H-M   'P 1'
#
loop_
_entity.id
_entity.type
_entity.pdbx_description
1 polymer ?
#
loop_
_entity_poly.entity_id
_entity_poly.type
_entity_poly.pdbx_seq_one_letter_code
_entity_poly.pdbx_strand_id
1 'polypeptide(L)'
;MRYCYITDPGKVRERNEDSVTILKNGDEYLLAVADGMGGHKNGEIASSIALNHLANRFKEISSVGNKEDAINWIQGTVSEANALIYKYVVAHPESEGMGTTMVLAILTPSFLLIGNIGDSSGYVVKNNKLHKVTVDHTLVNLLVKSGELTEEEAKNHPRKNVLMRALGASNNGEMDIFNVELGVQGIFLCSDGLTNMLDDEQIMKVLNEDIDIEDKLEKLIFKANNRGGSDNISIAYLNKEDN
;
A
#
# COMPACT_ATOMS: atom_id res chain seq x y z
N MET A 1 5.50 -5.38 20.09
CA MET A 1 5.04 -5.18 18.68
C MET A 1 5.46 -6.39 17.87
N ARG A 2 4.51 -7.05 17.21
CA ARG A 2 4.76 -8.10 16.22
C ARG A 2 4.43 -7.55 14.83
N TYR A 3 5.14 -7.96 13.81
CA TYR A 3 4.87 -7.54 12.44
C TYR A 3 5.21 -8.66 11.46
N CYS A 4 4.44 -8.73 10.40
CA CYS A 4 4.64 -9.66 9.29
C CYS A 4 4.20 -9.03 7.98
N TYR A 5 4.81 -9.45 6.89
CA TYR A 5 4.36 -9.12 5.54
C TYR A 5 4.39 -10.35 4.66
N ILE A 6 3.48 -10.39 3.70
CA ILE A 6 3.34 -11.50 2.75
C ILE A 6 2.92 -10.97 1.40
N THR A 7 3.33 -11.66 0.34
CA THR A 7 2.88 -11.40 -1.02
C THR A 7 2.61 -12.72 -1.74
N ASP A 8 1.58 -12.73 -2.59
CA ASP A 8 1.14 -13.92 -3.34
C ASP A 8 0.70 -13.51 -4.75
N PRO A 9 1.05 -14.26 -5.81
CA PRO A 9 0.66 -13.93 -7.18
C PRO A 9 -0.85 -14.02 -7.45
N GLY A 10 -1.64 -14.58 -6.52
CA GLY A 10 -3.03 -14.91 -6.78
C GLY A 10 -3.17 -16.19 -7.60
N LYS A 11 -4.39 -16.43 -8.12
CA LYS A 11 -4.69 -17.64 -8.91
C LYS A 11 -4.75 -17.38 -10.42
N VAL A 12 -4.85 -16.14 -10.84
CA VAL A 12 -5.10 -15.75 -12.22
C VAL A 12 -3.86 -15.13 -12.88
N ARG A 13 -3.07 -14.39 -12.12
CA ARG A 13 -1.86 -13.74 -12.63
C ARG A 13 -0.71 -14.74 -12.77
N GLU A 14 0.02 -14.67 -13.87
CA GLU A 14 1.23 -15.51 -14.09
C GLU A 14 2.44 -15.00 -13.30
N ARG A 15 2.43 -13.69 -12.93
CA ARG A 15 3.51 -13.00 -12.24
C ARG A 15 2.98 -12.22 -11.06
N ASN A 16 3.86 -11.99 -10.12
CA ASN A 16 3.60 -11.07 -9.03
C ASN A 16 4.29 -9.74 -9.33
N GLU A 17 3.50 -8.69 -9.57
CA GLU A 17 3.95 -7.33 -9.82
C GLU A 17 3.91 -6.46 -8.56
N ASP A 18 3.42 -7.00 -7.46
CA ASP A 18 3.44 -6.35 -6.15
C ASP A 18 4.83 -6.40 -5.50
N SER A 19 5.10 -5.42 -4.67
CA SER A 19 6.23 -5.40 -3.74
C SER A 19 5.76 -4.99 -2.35
N VAL A 20 6.33 -5.62 -1.30
CA VAL A 20 5.97 -5.34 0.09
C VAL A 20 7.19 -5.41 1.01
N THR A 21 7.23 -4.56 2.03
CA THR A 21 8.28 -4.60 3.06
C THR A 21 7.82 -4.04 4.38
N ILE A 22 8.48 -4.49 5.46
CA ILE A 22 8.48 -3.82 6.77
C ILE A 22 9.93 -3.71 7.23
N LEU A 23 10.33 -2.51 7.62
CA LEU A 23 11.66 -2.22 8.13
C LEU A 23 11.56 -1.61 9.52
N LYS A 24 12.54 -1.93 10.35
CA LYS A 24 12.70 -1.36 11.68
C LYS A 24 14.06 -0.66 11.78
N ASN A 25 14.05 0.57 12.31
CA ASN A 25 15.25 1.34 12.60
C ASN A 25 15.08 1.93 14.01
N GLY A 26 15.78 1.37 15.01
CA GLY A 26 15.55 1.69 16.42
C GLY A 26 14.10 1.42 16.83
N ASP A 27 13.40 2.48 17.25
CA ASP A 27 11.98 2.44 17.62
C ASP A 27 11.04 2.93 16.50
N GLU A 28 11.58 3.16 15.31
CA GLU A 28 10.84 3.57 14.13
C GLU A 28 10.56 2.39 13.21
N TYR A 29 9.38 2.36 12.62
CA TYR A 29 8.95 1.33 11.67
C TYR A 29 8.46 1.98 10.37
N LEU A 30 8.91 1.42 9.26
CA LEU A 30 8.40 1.70 7.93
C LEU A 30 7.71 0.46 7.38
N LEU A 31 6.44 0.58 7.04
CA LEU A 31 5.68 -0.42 6.30
C LEU A 31 5.43 0.15 4.91
N ALA A 32 5.48 -0.69 3.87
CA ALA A 32 5.09 -0.23 2.53
C ALA A 32 4.61 -1.40 1.65
N VAL A 33 3.61 -1.10 0.81
CA VAL A 33 3.10 -1.95 -0.26
C VAL A 33 3.08 -1.12 -1.53
N ALA A 34 3.51 -1.70 -2.64
CA ALA A 34 3.50 -1.12 -3.97
C ALA A 34 2.93 -2.15 -4.96
N ASP A 35 1.86 -1.79 -5.65
CA ASP A 35 1.19 -2.60 -6.66
C ASP A 35 1.62 -2.11 -8.04
N GLY A 36 2.33 -2.98 -8.74
CA GLY A 36 2.91 -2.66 -10.04
C GLY A 36 1.89 -2.79 -11.15
N MET A 37 1.83 -1.79 -12.01
CA MET A 37 0.98 -1.78 -13.20
C MET A 37 1.79 -1.52 -14.47
N GLY A 38 1.34 -2.10 -15.57
CA GLY A 38 1.94 -1.89 -16.90
C GLY A 38 1.70 -3.09 -17.79
N GLY A 39 1.41 -2.87 -19.07
CA GLY A 39 1.29 -3.95 -20.05
C GLY A 39 2.61 -4.69 -20.24
N HIS A 40 2.57 -6.02 -20.38
CA HIS A 40 3.68 -6.85 -20.87
C HIS A 40 4.99 -6.93 -20.04
N LYS A 41 4.97 -6.97 -18.70
CA LYS A 41 6.12 -7.37 -17.85
C LYS A 41 6.84 -6.26 -17.06
N ASN A 42 6.30 -5.07 -16.91
CA ASN A 42 7.07 -3.98 -16.33
C ASN A 42 6.53 -3.45 -15.00
N GLY A 43 5.35 -3.90 -14.55
CA GLY A 43 4.79 -3.53 -13.24
C GLY A 43 5.70 -3.97 -12.09
N GLU A 44 6.24 -5.20 -12.14
CA GLU A 44 7.20 -5.72 -11.15
C GLU A 44 8.46 -4.85 -11.03
N ILE A 45 8.89 -4.26 -12.14
CA ILE A 45 10.07 -3.38 -12.16
C ILE A 45 9.73 -2.05 -11.48
N ALA A 46 8.57 -1.48 -11.78
CA ALA A 46 8.15 -0.21 -11.20
C ALA A 46 7.96 -0.30 -9.68
N SER A 47 7.24 -1.32 -9.20
CA SER A 47 7.02 -1.56 -7.77
C SER A 47 8.34 -1.85 -7.04
N SER A 48 9.22 -2.63 -7.66
CA SER A 48 10.55 -2.95 -7.12
C SER A 48 11.46 -1.72 -7.04
N ILE A 49 11.52 -0.87 -8.08
CA ILE A 49 12.30 0.38 -8.07
C ILE A 49 11.81 1.27 -6.92
N ALA A 50 10.49 1.49 -6.83
CA ALA A 50 9.89 2.36 -5.84
C ALA A 50 10.17 1.88 -4.42
N LEU A 51 9.92 0.61 -4.15
CA LEU A 51 10.05 0.05 -2.80
C LEU A 51 11.50 -0.10 -2.37
N ASN A 52 12.39 -0.54 -3.29
CA ASN A 52 13.83 -0.64 -2.98
C ASN A 52 14.44 0.73 -2.70
N HIS A 53 14.05 1.77 -3.47
CA HIS A 53 14.52 3.12 -3.19
C HIS A 53 14.07 3.60 -1.81
N LEU A 54 12.78 3.48 -1.49
CA LEU A 54 12.22 3.83 -0.18
C LEU A 54 12.95 3.08 0.95
N ALA A 55 13.14 1.77 0.80
CA ALA A 55 13.81 0.92 1.79
C ALA A 55 15.28 1.31 2.02
N ASN A 56 16.01 1.61 0.95
CA ASN A 56 17.41 2.04 1.04
C ASN A 56 17.53 3.40 1.72
N ARG A 57 16.70 4.37 1.34
CA ARG A 57 16.65 5.70 1.98
C ARG A 57 16.33 5.61 3.48
N PHE A 58 15.43 4.71 3.88
CA PHE A 58 15.11 4.51 5.29
C PHE A 58 16.27 3.87 6.08
N LYS A 59 17.05 2.99 5.46
CA LYS A 59 18.24 2.37 6.09
C LYS A 59 19.42 3.33 6.23
N GLU A 60 19.49 4.36 5.39
CA GLU A 60 20.60 5.33 5.38
C GLU A 60 20.46 6.41 6.46
N ILE A 61 19.26 6.63 6.99
CA ILE A 61 19.02 7.63 8.03
C ILE A 61 19.07 7.01 9.43
N SER A 62 19.47 7.79 10.42
CA SER A 62 19.42 7.37 11.82
C SER A 62 18.03 7.51 12.44
N SER A 63 17.22 8.41 11.92
CA SER A 63 15.83 8.69 12.33
C SER A 63 15.15 9.54 11.26
N VAL A 64 13.83 9.42 11.16
CA VAL A 64 13.00 10.30 10.31
C VAL A 64 12.79 11.70 10.92
N GLY A 65 13.28 11.91 12.16
CA GLY A 65 13.17 13.19 12.85
C GLY A 65 11.80 13.46 13.46
N ASN A 66 11.41 14.73 13.49
CA ASN A 66 10.08 15.11 13.92
C ASN A 66 9.05 14.87 12.79
N LYS A 67 7.77 15.11 13.08
CA LYS A 67 6.68 14.84 12.12
C LYS A 67 6.82 15.63 10.82
N GLU A 68 7.26 16.87 10.86
CA GLU A 68 7.44 17.71 9.68
C GLU A 68 8.62 17.22 8.84
N ASP A 69 9.74 16.86 9.50
CA ASP A 69 10.90 16.24 8.84
C ASP A 69 10.50 14.93 8.15
N ALA A 70 9.70 14.10 8.82
CA ALA A 70 9.21 12.84 8.26
C ALA A 70 8.30 13.05 7.04
N ILE A 71 7.41 14.04 7.06
CA ILE A 71 6.58 14.42 5.90
C ILE A 71 7.46 14.83 4.73
N ASN A 72 8.44 15.70 4.96
CA ASN A 72 9.36 16.16 3.92
C ASN A 72 10.22 14.99 3.38
N TRP A 73 10.68 14.11 4.26
CA TRP A 73 11.42 12.91 3.88
C TRP A 73 10.58 11.98 3.00
N ILE A 74 9.31 11.71 3.37
CA ILE A 74 8.39 10.90 2.55
C ILE A 74 8.23 11.52 1.16
N GLN A 75 7.86 12.80 1.08
CA GLN A 75 7.62 13.48 -0.20
C GLN A 75 8.87 13.49 -1.08
N GLY A 76 10.04 13.79 -0.51
CA GLY A 76 11.30 13.78 -1.22
C GLY A 76 11.65 12.38 -1.76
N THR A 77 11.57 11.36 -0.90
CA THR A 77 11.89 9.97 -1.27
C THR A 77 10.94 9.41 -2.33
N VAL A 78 9.65 9.72 -2.24
CA VAL A 78 8.64 9.30 -3.23
C VAL A 78 8.85 10.02 -4.56
N SER A 79 9.20 11.31 -4.54
CA SER A 79 9.56 12.07 -5.76
C SER A 79 10.81 11.50 -6.42
N GLU A 80 11.84 11.14 -5.65
CA GLU A 80 13.05 10.47 -6.16
C GLU A 80 12.72 9.11 -6.79
N ALA A 81 11.87 8.29 -6.13
CA ALA A 81 11.42 7.01 -6.67
C ALA A 81 10.68 7.19 -8.00
N ASN A 82 9.79 8.18 -8.10
CA ASN A 82 9.10 8.53 -9.34
C ASN A 82 10.10 8.89 -10.47
N ALA A 83 11.09 9.71 -10.16
CA ALA A 83 12.13 10.07 -11.12
C ALA A 83 12.97 8.87 -11.59
N LEU A 84 13.23 7.89 -10.69
CA LEU A 84 13.94 6.66 -11.06
C LEU A 84 13.12 5.79 -12.01
N ILE A 85 11.80 5.68 -11.82
CA ILE A 85 10.90 4.97 -12.73
C ILE A 85 10.94 5.64 -14.12
N TYR A 86 10.82 6.97 -14.20
CA TYR A 86 10.93 7.69 -15.47
C TYR A 86 12.29 7.50 -16.15
N LYS A 87 13.38 7.55 -15.38
CA LYS A 87 14.73 7.29 -15.91
C LYS A 87 14.84 5.89 -16.49
N TYR A 88 14.21 4.90 -15.85
CA TYR A 88 14.17 3.53 -16.37
C TYR A 88 13.43 3.46 -17.70
N VAL A 89 12.24 4.07 -17.81
CA VAL A 89 11.45 4.12 -19.05
C VAL A 89 12.22 4.77 -20.20
N VAL A 90 12.92 5.87 -19.92
CA VAL A 90 13.77 6.54 -20.95
C VAL A 90 14.86 5.62 -21.48
N ALA A 91 15.46 4.80 -20.60
CA ALA A 91 16.49 3.83 -20.99
C ALA A 91 15.92 2.54 -21.63
N HIS A 92 14.63 2.24 -21.40
CA HIS A 92 13.92 1.04 -21.83
C HIS A 92 12.54 1.42 -22.40
N PRO A 93 12.47 1.92 -23.67
CA PRO A 93 11.22 2.41 -24.25
C PRO A 93 10.09 1.36 -24.30
N GLU A 94 10.44 0.07 -24.32
CA GLU A 94 9.48 -1.04 -24.23
C GLU A 94 8.71 -1.07 -22.90
N SER A 95 9.18 -0.31 -21.90
CA SER A 95 8.55 -0.16 -20.58
C SER A 95 7.62 1.05 -20.48
N GLU A 96 7.32 1.71 -21.62
CA GLU A 96 6.38 2.84 -21.63
C GLU A 96 5.03 2.45 -21.03
N GLY A 97 4.52 3.30 -20.14
CA GLY A 97 3.26 3.05 -19.43
C GLY A 97 3.38 2.20 -18.16
N MET A 98 4.61 1.78 -17.78
CA MET A 98 4.78 1.17 -16.48
C MET A 98 4.60 2.18 -15.34
N GLY A 99 4.09 1.71 -14.22
CA GLY A 99 3.91 2.51 -13.01
C GLY A 99 3.66 1.62 -11.81
N THR A 100 3.46 2.25 -10.68
CA THR A 100 3.09 1.53 -9.45
C THR A 100 2.32 2.42 -8.51
N THR A 101 1.43 1.84 -7.73
CA THR A 101 0.89 2.47 -6.53
C THR A 101 1.97 2.51 -5.45
N MET A 102 1.72 3.23 -4.37
CA MET A 102 2.45 3.08 -3.12
C MET A 102 1.57 3.49 -1.96
N VAL A 103 1.38 2.60 -1.01
CA VAL A 103 0.89 2.92 0.33
C VAL A 103 2.00 2.62 1.34
N LEU A 104 2.25 3.57 2.23
CA LEU A 104 3.27 3.42 3.27
C LEU A 104 2.77 3.90 4.63
N ALA A 105 3.41 3.43 5.69
CA ALA A 105 3.21 3.95 7.04
C ALA A 105 4.57 4.14 7.73
N ILE A 106 4.73 5.26 8.43
CA ILE A 106 5.85 5.51 9.34
C ILE A 106 5.28 5.63 10.75
N LEU A 107 5.68 4.68 11.60
CA LEU A 107 5.38 4.69 13.03
C LEU A 107 6.63 5.04 13.82
N THR A 108 6.53 6.04 14.67
CA THR A 108 7.54 6.43 15.64
C THR A 108 6.93 6.43 17.05
N PRO A 109 7.73 6.63 18.11
CA PRO A 109 7.17 6.84 19.45
C PRO A 109 6.28 8.08 19.57
N SER A 110 6.41 9.07 18.64
CA SER A 110 5.79 10.39 18.75
C SER A 110 4.65 10.63 17.76
N PHE A 111 4.60 9.90 16.65
CA PHE A 111 3.59 10.06 15.60
C PHE A 111 3.42 8.82 14.73
N LEU A 112 2.29 8.76 14.05
CA LEU A 112 1.98 7.81 12.97
C LEU A 112 1.55 8.59 11.74
N LEU A 113 2.25 8.38 10.63
CA LEU A 113 1.90 8.90 9.32
C LEU A 113 1.55 7.74 8.39
N ILE A 114 0.52 7.90 7.56
CA ILE A 114 0.19 6.99 6.47
C ILE A 114 0.20 7.80 5.18
N GLY A 115 0.93 7.35 4.17
CA GLY A 115 1.00 7.98 2.86
C GLY A 115 0.35 7.10 1.79
N ASN A 116 -0.27 7.71 0.78
CA ASN A 116 -0.89 6.99 -0.34
C ASN A 116 -0.74 7.70 -1.69
N ILE A 117 -0.42 6.90 -2.70
CA ILE A 117 -0.59 7.24 -4.12
C ILE A 117 -1.07 5.99 -4.86
N GLY A 118 -2.26 6.04 -5.48
CA GLY A 118 -2.92 4.90 -6.12
C GLY A 118 -4.14 4.41 -5.33
N ASP A 119 -4.48 3.14 -5.45
CA ASP A 119 -5.65 2.48 -4.85
C ASP A 119 -5.30 1.33 -3.89
N SER A 120 -4.01 1.09 -3.64
CA SER A 120 -3.58 0.31 -2.48
C SER A 120 -4.03 0.99 -1.19
N SER A 121 -4.37 0.22 -0.18
CA SER A 121 -5.10 0.73 0.98
C SER A 121 -4.31 0.67 2.27
N GLY A 122 -4.42 1.75 3.07
CA GLY A 122 -3.87 1.84 4.41
C GLY A 122 -4.98 1.94 5.45
N TYR A 123 -4.90 1.09 6.45
CA TYR A 123 -5.85 1.00 7.56
C TYR A 123 -5.16 1.08 8.91
N VAL A 124 -5.95 1.43 9.91
CA VAL A 124 -5.58 1.23 11.31
C VAL A 124 -6.60 0.33 12.00
N VAL A 125 -6.12 -0.49 12.93
CA VAL A 125 -6.96 -1.27 13.83
C VAL A 125 -7.19 -0.46 15.11
N LYS A 126 -8.44 -0.15 15.40
CA LYS A 126 -8.85 0.57 16.62
C LYS A 126 -10.19 -0.01 17.13
N ASN A 127 -10.26 -0.33 18.41
CA ASN A 127 -11.44 -0.94 19.03
C ASN A 127 -11.91 -2.23 18.32
N ASN A 128 -10.95 -3.07 17.92
CA ASN A 128 -11.19 -4.30 17.16
C ASN A 128 -11.99 -4.09 15.86
N LYS A 129 -11.80 -2.92 15.24
CA LYS A 129 -12.33 -2.59 13.91
C LYS A 129 -11.22 -2.08 13.00
N LEU A 130 -11.38 -2.38 11.72
CA LEU A 130 -10.53 -1.85 10.67
C LEU A 130 -11.08 -0.50 10.21
N HIS A 131 -10.24 0.52 10.20
CA HIS A 131 -10.60 1.86 9.75
C HIS A 131 -9.70 2.26 8.60
N LYS A 132 -10.27 2.40 7.40
CA LYS A 132 -9.54 2.89 6.23
C LYS A 132 -9.14 4.34 6.47
N VAL A 133 -7.84 4.62 6.29
CA VAL A 133 -7.25 5.95 6.42
C VAL A 133 -7.04 6.60 5.06
N THR A 134 -6.63 5.80 4.09
CA THR A 134 -6.32 6.29 2.73
C THR A 134 -7.55 6.49 1.88
N VAL A 135 -7.41 7.35 0.87
CA VAL A 135 -8.43 7.59 -0.15
C VAL A 135 -7.86 7.15 -1.49
N ASP A 136 -8.55 6.24 -2.18
CA ASP A 136 -8.05 5.68 -3.43
C ASP A 136 -8.08 6.74 -4.55
N HIS A 137 -7.02 6.79 -5.32
CA HIS A 137 -6.88 7.70 -6.46
C HIS A 137 -7.45 7.07 -7.74
N THR A 138 -8.72 6.68 -7.72
CA THR A 138 -9.41 6.08 -8.86
C THR A 138 -10.37 7.08 -9.53
N LEU A 139 -10.70 6.80 -10.79
CA LEU A 139 -11.69 7.57 -11.53
C LEU A 139 -13.05 7.57 -10.82
N VAL A 140 -13.48 6.42 -10.31
CA VAL A 140 -14.79 6.32 -9.64
C VAL A 140 -14.84 7.13 -8.35
N ASN A 141 -13.75 7.16 -7.57
CA ASN A 141 -13.69 8.01 -6.38
C ASN A 141 -13.73 9.52 -6.73
N LEU A 142 -13.14 9.91 -7.85
CA LEU A 142 -13.27 11.28 -8.35
C LEU A 142 -14.73 11.62 -8.69
N LEU A 143 -15.42 10.70 -9.40
CA LEU A 143 -16.83 10.89 -9.77
C LEU A 143 -17.77 10.86 -8.55
N VAL A 144 -17.48 10.08 -7.53
CA VAL A 144 -18.23 10.12 -6.26
C VAL A 144 -18.01 11.46 -5.56
N LYS A 145 -16.78 11.96 -5.47
CA LYS A 145 -16.47 13.28 -4.86
C LYS A 145 -17.11 14.43 -5.60
N SER A 146 -17.24 14.37 -6.94
CA SER A 146 -17.95 15.38 -7.74
C SER A 146 -19.48 15.28 -7.66
N GLY A 147 -20.01 14.19 -7.09
CA GLY A 147 -21.45 13.92 -7.01
C GLY A 147 -22.05 13.35 -8.29
N GLU A 148 -21.21 12.92 -9.22
CA GLU A 148 -21.65 12.29 -10.49
C GLU A 148 -22.01 10.81 -10.33
N LEU A 149 -21.47 10.16 -9.29
CA LEU A 149 -21.78 8.77 -8.92
C LEU A 149 -22.05 8.69 -7.42
N THR A 150 -22.91 7.75 -7.04
CA THR A 150 -23.03 7.29 -5.64
C THR A 150 -21.94 6.25 -5.33
N GLU A 151 -21.64 6.02 -4.06
CA GLU A 151 -20.71 4.96 -3.64
C GLU A 151 -21.14 3.56 -4.12
N GLU A 152 -22.46 3.32 -4.19
CA GLU A 152 -23.01 2.05 -4.64
C GLU A 152 -22.78 1.84 -6.15
N GLU A 153 -22.99 2.88 -6.96
CA GLU A 153 -22.71 2.83 -8.40
C GLU A 153 -21.22 2.67 -8.70
N ALA A 154 -20.35 3.31 -7.88
CA ALA A 154 -18.91 3.21 -8.02
C ALA A 154 -18.39 1.78 -7.86
N LYS A 155 -18.94 0.99 -6.92
CA LYS A 155 -18.54 -0.42 -6.68
C LYS A 155 -18.68 -1.31 -7.90
N ASN A 156 -19.72 -1.06 -8.73
CA ASN A 156 -20.04 -1.88 -9.90
C ASN A 156 -19.66 -1.21 -11.22
N HIS A 157 -18.98 -0.07 -11.18
CA HIS A 157 -18.64 0.68 -12.37
C HIS A 157 -17.59 -0.05 -13.23
N PRO A 158 -17.75 -0.12 -14.58
CA PRO A 158 -16.83 -0.87 -15.45
C PRO A 158 -15.39 -0.33 -15.44
N ARG A 159 -15.19 0.93 -15.05
CA ARG A 159 -13.87 1.57 -14.93
C ARG A 159 -13.47 1.84 -13.49
N LYS A 160 -13.89 1.00 -12.53
CA LYS A 160 -13.59 1.18 -11.11
C LYS A 160 -12.10 1.11 -10.78
N ASN A 161 -11.33 0.35 -11.57
CA ASN A 161 -9.89 0.15 -11.38
C ASN A 161 -9.03 1.14 -12.20
N VAL A 162 -9.62 2.19 -12.81
CA VAL A 162 -8.84 3.19 -13.54
C VAL A 162 -8.19 4.13 -12.56
N LEU A 163 -6.85 4.04 -12.47
CA LEU A 163 -6.05 4.92 -11.62
C LEU A 163 -5.92 6.31 -12.23
N MET A 164 -6.07 7.32 -11.40
CA MET A 164 -5.85 8.73 -11.74
C MET A 164 -4.47 9.23 -11.28
N ARG A 165 -3.84 8.54 -10.33
CA ARG A 165 -2.50 8.87 -9.80
C ARG A 165 -1.74 7.59 -9.50
N ALA A 166 -0.48 7.53 -9.98
CA ALA A 166 0.46 6.46 -9.68
C ALA A 166 1.90 6.97 -9.96
N LEU A 167 2.89 6.34 -9.36
CA LEU A 167 4.30 6.58 -9.67
C LEU A 167 4.62 6.06 -11.08
N GLY A 168 5.40 6.81 -11.82
CA GLY A 168 5.76 6.50 -13.21
C GLY A 168 4.70 6.90 -14.24
N ALA A 169 3.43 7.14 -13.83
CA ALA A 169 2.34 7.50 -14.73
C ALA A 169 2.04 9.02 -14.77
N SER A 170 2.48 9.77 -13.77
CA SER A 170 2.28 11.22 -13.69
C SER A 170 3.57 11.96 -13.32
N ASN A 171 3.75 13.18 -13.86
CA ASN A 171 4.93 14.00 -13.57
C ASN A 171 5.04 14.43 -12.10
N ASN A 172 3.95 14.38 -11.35
CA ASN A 172 3.89 14.74 -9.94
C ASN A 172 3.74 13.47 -9.10
N GLY A 173 4.86 12.94 -8.58
CA GLY A 173 4.86 11.88 -7.57
C GLY A 173 4.40 12.39 -6.19
N GLU A 174 3.37 13.24 -6.15
CA GLU A 174 2.85 13.80 -4.91
C GLU A 174 1.99 12.76 -4.17
N MET A 175 2.37 12.44 -2.95
CA MET A 175 1.70 11.47 -2.09
C MET A 175 0.77 12.20 -1.12
N ASP A 176 -0.46 11.70 -0.95
CA ASP A 176 -1.33 12.17 0.14
C ASP A 176 -0.80 11.61 1.46
N ILE A 177 -0.68 12.47 2.49
CA ILE A 177 -0.16 12.06 3.80
C ILE A 177 -1.20 12.35 4.88
N PHE A 178 -1.51 11.33 5.64
CA PHE A 178 -2.49 11.35 6.73
C PHE A 178 -1.78 11.24 8.07
N ASN A 179 -2.07 12.17 8.98
CA ASN A 179 -1.62 12.09 10.38
C ASN A 179 -2.65 11.30 11.18
N VAL A 180 -2.20 10.23 11.82
CA VAL A 180 -3.06 9.30 12.58
C VAL A 180 -2.71 9.36 14.06
N GLU A 181 -3.69 9.25 14.93
CA GLU A 181 -3.48 9.15 16.37
C GLU A 181 -2.70 7.87 16.74
N LEU A 182 -1.82 7.96 17.74
CA LEU A 182 -0.98 6.84 18.18
C LEU A 182 -1.73 5.72 18.91
N GLY A 183 -2.95 5.98 19.40
CA GLY A 183 -3.78 5.04 20.17
C GLY A 183 -4.42 3.90 19.37
N VAL A 184 -3.75 3.44 18.30
CA VAL A 184 -4.21 2.33 17.46
C VAL A 184 -3.61 1.00 17.93
N GLN A 185 -4.35 -0.10 17.73
CA GLN A 185 -3.92 -1.47 18.04
C GLN A 185 -3.03 -2.07 16.95
N GLY A 186 -3.17 -1.61 15.71
CA GLY A 186 -2.36 -2.10 14.59
C GLY A 186 -2.40 -1.18 13.38
N ILE A 187 -1.49 -1.43 12.44
CA ILE A 187 -1.38 -0.78 11.13
C ILE A 187 -1.42 -1.88 10.08
N PHE A 188 -2.33 -1.76 9.13
CA PHE A 188 -2.55 -2.75 8.09
C PHE A 188 -2.54 -2.08 6.72
N LEU A 189 -1.61 -2.51 5.86
CA LEU A 189 -1.50 -2.03 4.47
C LEU A 189 -1.71 -3.21 3.53
N CYS A 190 -2.39 -2.99 2.41
CA CYS A 190 -2.56 -4.03 1.40
C CYS A 190 -2.74 -3.47 -0.02
N SER A 191 -2.43 -4.30 -1.03
CA SER A 191 -2.85 -4.05 -2.42
C SER A 191 -4.34 -4.34 -2.61
N ASP A 192 -4.88 -3.89 -3.72
CA ASP A 192 -6.31 -4.01 -4.05
C ASP A 192 -6.76 -5.47 -4.26
N GLY A 193 -5.83 -6.38 -4.62
CA GLY A 193 -6.11 -7.80 -4.76
C GLY A 193 -6.65 -8.46 -3.50
N LEU A 194 -6.36 -7.91 -2.31
CA LEU A 194 -7.00 -8.34 -1.07
C LEU A 194 -8.42 -7.77 -0.95
N THR A 195 -8.57 -6.46 -1.07
CA THR A 195 -9.83 -5.75 -0.80
C THR A 195 -10.88 -5.94 -1.90
N ASN A 196 -10.47 -6.32 -3.09
CA ASN A 196 -11.36 -6.79 -4.14
C ASN A 196 -12.01 -8.15 -3.82
N MET A 197 -11.39 -8.96 -2.93
CA MET A 197 -11.87 -10.29 -2.55
C MET A 197 -12.49 -10.34 -1.16
N LEU A 198 -12.03 -9.54 -0.21
CA LEU A 198 -12.47 -9.56 1.18
C LEU A 198 -12.89 -8.15 1.63
N ASP A 199 -14.03 -8.06 2.30
CA ASP A 199 -14.45 -6.82 2.97
C ASP A 199 -13.74 -6.63 4.34
N ASP A 200 -13.87 -5.44 4.89
CA ASP A 200 -13.21 -5.05 6.15
C ASP A 200 -13.61 -5.94 7.33
N GLU A 201 -14.87 -6.41 7.38
CA GLU A 201 -15.36 -7.30 8.45
C GLU A 201 -14.69 -8.68 8.38
N GLN A 202 -14.50 -9.19 7.16
CA GLN A 202 -13.86 -10.48 6.93
C GLN A 202 -12.37 -10.45 7.22
N ILE A 203 -11.69 -9.34 6.88
CA ILE A 203 -10.29 -9.11 7.23
C ILE A 203 -10.17 -9.03 8.75
N MET A 204 -10.98 -8.20 9.40
CA MET A 204 -10.91 -8.02 10.85
C MET A 204 -11.24 -9.30 11.63
N LYS A 205 -12.16 -10.13 11.11
CA LYS A 205 -12.46 -11.44 11.71
C LYS A 205 -11.23 -12.33 11.79
N VAL A 206 -10.36 -12.33 10.77
CA VAL A 206 -9.11 -13.10 10.78
C VAL A 206 -8.09 -12.45 11.72
N LEU A 207 -7.95 -11.13 11.68
CA LEU A 207 -7.00 -10.40 12.54
C LEU A 207 -7.30 -10.58 14.03
N ASN A 208 -8.57 -10.82 14.40
CA ASN A 208 -9.00 -11.08 15.78
C ASN A 208 -8.87 -12.55 16.23
N GLU A 209 -8.46 -13.48 15.36
CA GLU A 209 -8.25 -14.86 15.77
C GLU A 209 -7.01 -14.97 16.68
N ASP A 210 -7.07 -15.91 17.63
CA ASP A 210 -5.95 -16.20 18.55
C ASP A 210 -4.97 -17.19 17.89
N ILE A 211 -4.28 -16.72 16.86
CA ILE A 211 -3.22 -17.42 16.12
C ILE A 211 -2.08 -16.47 15.84
N ASP A 212 -0.93 -16.99 15.44
CA ASP A 212 0.24 -16.18 15.13
C ASP A 212 -0.02 -15.23 13.94
N ILE A 213 0.72 -14.11 13.92
CA ILE A 213 0.52 -13.04 12.91
C ILE A 213 0.76 -13.55 11.48
N GLU A 214 1.71 -14.47 11.32
CA GLU A 214 2.02 -15.13 10.07
C GLU A 214 0.83 -15.96 9.57
N ASP A 215 0.26 -16.79 10.45
CA ASP A 215 -0.93 -17.61 10.14
C ASP A 215 -2.15 -16.75 9.78
N LYS A 216 -2.30 -15.58 10.42
CA LYS A 216 -3.36 -14.61 10.07
C LYS A 216 -3.21 -14.14 8.62
N LEU A 217 -2.00 -13.75 8.23
CA LEU A 217 -1.77 -13.25 6.87
C LEU A 217 -1.92 -14.37 5.83
N GLU A 218 -1.38 -15.56 6.08
CA GLU A 218 -1.57 -16.72 5.21
C GLU A 218 -3.06 -17.06 5.03
N LYS A 219 -3.83 -16.98 6.11
CA LYS A 219 -5.28 -17.22 6.08
C LYS A 219 -6.02 -16.17 5.27
N LEU A 220 -5.60 -14.89 5.31
CA LEU A 220 -6.15 -13.84 4.46
C LEU A 220 -5.88 -14.13 2.98
N ILE A 221 -4.63 -14.46 2.62
CA ILE A 221 -4.25 -14.87 1.26
C ILE A 221 -5.10 -16.07 0.81
N PHE A 222 -5.18 -17.13 1.62
CA PHE A 222 -5.97 -18.31 1.31
C PHE A 222 -7.45 -17.98 1.04
N LYS A 223 -8.06 -17.12 1.88
CA LYS A 223 -9.46 -16.71 1.71
C LYS A 223 -9.66 -15.88 0.43
N ALA A 224 -8.76 -14.94 0.14
CA ALA A 224 -8.81 -14.12 -1.07
C ALA A 224 -8.67 -15.00 -2.32
N ASN A 225 -7.71 -15.93 -2.32
CA ASN A 225 -7.51 -16.90 -3.38
C ASN A 225 -8.74 -17.81 -3.60
N ASN A 226 -9.42 -18.23 -2.54
CA ASN A 226 -10.63 -19.06 -2.65
C ASN A 226 -11.84 -18.28 -3.18
N ARG A 227 -11.79 -16.95 -3.22
CA ARG A 227 -12.81 -16.08 -3.82
C ARG A 227 -12.49 -15.63 -5.24
N GLY A 228 -11.44 -16.19 -5.79
CA GLY A 228 -11.05 -15.93 -7.17
C GLY A 228 -9.57 -15.66 -7.33
N GLY A 229 -8.93 -14.93 -6.39
CA GLY A 229 -7.52 -14.57 -6.46
C GLY A 229 -7.17 -13.93 -7.81
N SER A 230 -7.99 -12.96 -8.26
CA SER A 230 -7.93 -12.41 -9.61
C SER A 230 -6.72 -11.49 -9.83
N ASP A 231 -6.06 -11.08 -8.75
CA ASP A 231 -4.89 -10.21 -8.77
C ASP A 231 -3.82 -10.64 -7.78
N ASN A 232 -2.64 -10.00 -7.85
CA ASN A 232 -1.59 -10.11 -6.86
C ASN A 232 -2.09 -9.59 -5.50
N ILE A 233 -1.68 -10.22 -4.41
CA ILE A 233 -2.15 -9.92 -3.07
C ILE A 233 -0.95 -9.67 -2.17
N SER A 234 -0.81 -8.46 -1.68
CA SER A 234 0.26 -8.09 -0.76
C SER A 234 -0.30 -7.46 0.51
N ILE A 235 0.27 -7.85 1.64
CA ILE A 235 -0.16 -7.40 2.97
C ILE A 235 1.06 -7.08 3.81
N ALA A 236 1.05 -5.92 4.48
CA ALA A 236 1.98 -5.58 5.55
C ALA A 236 1.18 -5.25 6.81
N TYR A 237 1.41 -5.99 7.89
CA TYR A 237 0.69 -5.82 9.14
C TYR A 237 1.65 -5.68 10.32
N LEU A 238 1.44 -4.62 11.11
CA LEU A 238 2.09 -4.40 12.38
C LEU A 238 1.02 -4.36 13.47
N ASN A 239 1.16 -5.28 14.44
CA ASN A 239 0.29 -5.35 15.62
C ASN A 239 1.03 -4.78 16.83
N LYS A 240 0.42 -3.80 17.49
CA LYS A 240 0.87 -3.33 18.80
C LYS A 240 0.27 -4.28 19.83
N GLU A 241 1.10 -5.20 20.34
CA GLU A 241 0.67 -5.99 21.50
C GLU A 241 0.33 -5.02 22.64
N ASP A 242 -0.84 -5.22 23.26
CA ASP A 242 -1.14 -4.62 24.55
C ASP A 242 -0.13 -5.18 25.57
N ASN A 243 0.66 -4.30 26.19
CA ASN A 243 1.51 -4.64 27.31
C ASN A 243 0.64 -4.80 28.57
#